data_fc44df2a7f1b986c94e9755970064bfa
#
_entry.id   fc44df2a7f1b986c94e9755970064bfa
#
_cell.length_a   1.000
_cell.length_b   1.000
_cell.length_c   1.000
_cell.angle_alpha   90.00
_cell.angle_beta   90.00
_cell.angle_gamma   90.00
#
_symmetry.space_group_name_H-M   'P 1'
#
loop_
_entity.id
_entity.type
_entity.pdbx_description
1 polymer ?
#
loop_
_entity_poly.entity_id
_entity_poly.type
_entity_poly.pdbx_seq_one_letter_code
_entity_poly.pdbx_strand_id
1 'polypeptide(L)'
;MKQVFSLLAFFLLGSFAINAQNATGPVMTFPTTTIDYGKIEKGSDKVRKFSFTNTGNEPLVIKSAKGSCGCTVPTYPQEPIMPGETKTIDVSYDTNRPGAFTKTVTLTTNETPDTHTLTIKGEVLVPPTQEAVPASNGGIRQ
;
A
#
# COMPACT_ATOMS: atom_id res chain seq x y z
N MET A 1 55.81 -49.76 24.64
CA MET A 1 54.37 -49.97 24.66
C MET A 1 53.73 -48.63 25.06
N LYS A 2 53.39 -47.77 24.13
CA LYS A 2 52.67 -46.54 24.37
C LYS A 2 51.66 -46.39 23.27
N GLN A 3 50.41 -46.64 23.59
CA GLN A 3 49.24 -46.47 22.73
C GLN A 3 48.97 -44.99 22.57
N VAL A 4 49.09 -44.47 21.35
CA VAL A 4 48.71 -43.08 21.04
C VAL A 4 47.28 -43.16 20.45
N PHE A 5 46.28 -42.79 21.27
CA PHE A 5 44.91 -42.63 20.82
C PHE A 5 44.79 -41.33 20.02
N SER A 6 44.67 -41.48 18.69
CA SER A 6 44.33 -40.40 17.77
C SER A 6 42.82 -40.20 17.76
N LEU A 7 42.34 -39.20 18.44
CA LEU A 7 40.94 -38.75 18.40
C LEU A 7 40.70 -37.95 17.08
N LEU A 8 40.16 -38.67 16.08
CA LEU A 8 39.68 -38.05 14.86
C LEU A 8 38.32 -37.40 15.15
N ALA A 9 38.33 -36.09 15.43
CA ALA A 9 37.10 -35.29 15.55
C ALA A 9 36.50 -35.09 14.17
N PHE A 10 35.45 -35.83 13.85
CA PHE A 10 34.66 -35.71 12.63
C PHE A 10 33.75 -34.49 12.76
N PHE A 11 34.19 -33.35 12.21
CA PHE A 11 33.41 -32.12 12.18
C PHE A 11 32.33 -32.27 11.08
N LEU A 12 31.13 -32.70 11.48
CA LEU A 12 29.94 -32.71 10.63
C LEU A 12 29.49 -31.28 10.37
N LEU A 13 29.98 -30.70 9.28
CA LEU A 13 29.40 -29.49 8.70
C LEU A 13 28.01 -29.83 8.16
N GLY A 14 27.00 -29.64 9.00
CA GLY A 14 25.62 -29.70 8.59
C GLY A 14 25.35 -28.56 7.62
N SER A 15 25.32 -28.84 6.32
CA SER A 15 24.83 -27.94 5.31
C SER A 15 23.32 -27.70 5.55
N PHE A 16 22.98 -26.59 6.19
CA PHE A 16 21.61 -26.10 6.16
C PHE A 16 21.31 -25.69 4.73
N ALA A 17 20.72 -26.60 3.97
CA ALA A 17 20.06 -26.26 2.71
C ALA A 17 18.85 -25.38 3.08
N ILE A 18 19.00 -24.07 2.94
CA ILE A 18 17.86 -23.17 2.91
C ILE A 18 17.09 -23.51 1.63
N ASN A 19 16.04 -24.31 1.79
CA ASN A 19 15.04 -24.46 0.74
C ASN A 19 14.37 -23.10 0.57
N ALA A 20 14.91 -22.25 -0.30
CA ALA A 20 14.15 -21.19 -0.91
C ALA A 20 13.04 -21.89 -1.70
N GLN A 21 11.84 -21.94 -1.12
CA GLN A 21 10.65 -22.35 -1.84
C GLN A 21 10.47 -21.31 -2.94
N ASN A 22 10.92 -21.64 -4.15
CA ASN A 22 10.60 -20.86 -5.33
C ASN A 22 9.09 -20.86 -5.45
N ALA A 23 8.46 -19.75 -5.12
CA ALA A 23 7.04 -19.57 -5.36
C ALA A 23 6.80 -19.83 -6.85
N THR A 24 6.04 -20.89 -7.14
CA THR A 24 5.67 -21.21 -8.51
C THR A 24 4.51 -20.30 -8.87
N GLY A 25 4.72 -19.42 -9.86
CA GLY A 25 3.72 -18.46 -10.31
C GLY A 25 4.08 -17.00 -10.01
N PRO A 26 3.19 -16.06 -10.38
CA PRO A 26 3.33 -14.66 -10.05
C PRO A 26 3.10 -14.42 -8.55
N VAL A 27 3.79 -13.44 -7.97
CA VAL A 27 3.62 -13.05 -6.55
C VAL A 27 3.72 -11.53 -6.42
N MET A 28 2.63 -10.89 -6.02
CA MET A 28 2.56 -9.45 -5.78
C MET A 28 2.96 -9.13 -4.33
N THR A 29 4.08 -8.48 -4.13
CA THR A 29 4.58 -8.12 -2.80
C THR A 29 4.55 -6.61 -2.61
N PHE A 30 3.91 -6.17 -1.52
CA PHE A 30 3.84 -4.77 -1.12
C PHE A 30 4.70 -4.51 0.11
N PRO A 31 5.51 -3.44 0.14
CA PRO A 31 6.14 -2.95 1.37
C PRO A 31 5.10 -2.48 2.41
N THR A 32 4.00 -1.90 1.94
CA THR A 32 2.85 -1.51 2.75
C THR A 32 1.56 -1.62 1.95
N THR A 33 0.51 -2.10 2.59
CA THR A 33 -0.85 -2.17 2.04
C THR A 33 -1.78 -1.09 2.61
N THR A 34 -1.25 -0.22 3.48
CA THR A 34 -2.01 0.88 4.08
C THR A 34 -1.24 2.18 3.95
N ILE A 35 -1.91 3.21 3.44
CA ILE A 35 -1.37 4.57 3.42
C ILE A 35 -2.29 5.49 4.23
N ASP A 36 -1.67 6.23 5.16
CA ASP A 36 -2.34 7.25 5.95
C ASP A 36 -2.08 8.62 5.33
N TYR A 37 -3.14 9.32 4.94
CA TYR A 37 -3.08 10.70 4.46
C TYR A 37 -2.79 11.68 5.61
N GLY A 38 -2.99 11.25 6.88
CA GLY A 38 -2.98 12.14 8.02
C GLY A 38 -4.15 13.12 8.01
N LYS A 39 -3.95 14.27 8.63
CA LYS A 39 -4.90 15.40 8.56
C LYS A 39 -4.53 16.30 7.39
N ILE A 40 -5.44 16.42 6.43
CA ILE A 40 -5.23 17.16 5.20
C ILE A 40 -6.30 18.23 5.02
N GLU A 41 -5.94 19.33 4.36
CA GLU A 41 -6.88 20.38 3.98
C GLU A 41 -7.83 19.90 2.86
N LYS A 42 -9.04 20.45 2.84
CA LYS A 42 -9.99 20.23 1.75
C LYS A 42 -9.37 20.63 0.41
N GLY A 43 -9.44 19.75 -0.60
CA GLY A 43 -8.85 19.96 -1.92
C GLY A 43 -7.35 19.69 -2.02
N SER A 44 -6.71 19.13 -0.97
CA SER A 44 -5.32 18.69 -1.01
C SER A 44 -5.07 17.61 -2.06
N ASP A 45 -3.79 17.31 -2.32
CA ASP A 45 -3.40 16.25 -3.25
C ASP A 45 -4.14 14.93 -2.94
N LYS A 46 -4.87 14.49 -3.94
CA LYS A 46 -5.78 13.36 -3.86
C LYS A 46 -5.12 12.00 -4.13
N VAL A 47 -3.92 11.98 -4.72
CA VAL A 47 -3.29 10.74 -5.19
C VAL A 47 -2.28 10.21 -4.18
N ARG A 48 -2.35 8.92 -3.90
CA ARG A 48 -1.31 8.17 -3.18
C ARG A 48 -0.91 6.94 -4.00
N LYS A 49 0.39 6.60 -3.92
CA LYS A 49 1.00 5.53 -4.72
C LYS A 49 1.35 4.35 -3.83
N PHE A 50 0.83 3.17 -4.17
CA PHE A 50 1.26 1.90 -3.60
C PHE A 50 2.28 1.28 -4.54
N SER A 51 3.53 1.16 -4.08
CA SER A 51 4.56 0.42 -4.80
C SER A 51 4.41 -1.06 -4.53
N PHE A 52 4.61 -1.89 -5.55
CA PHE A 52 4.65 -3.34 -5.43
C PHE A 52 5.70 -3.93 -6.36
N THR A 53 6.17 -5.12 -6.04
CA THR A 53 7.13 -5.88 -6.85
C THR A 53 6.57 -7.26 -7.15
N ASN A 54 6.72 -7.71 -8.39
CA ASN A 54 6.49 -9.12 -8.70
C ASN A 54 7.69 -9.93 -8.22
N THR A 55 7.56 -10.58 -7.07
CA THR A 55 8.61 -11.43 -6.47
C THR A 55 8.48 -12.89 -6.87
N GLY A 56 7.49 -13.22 -7.71
CA GLY A 56 7.30 -14.54 -8.29
C GLY A 56 8.25 -14.82 -9.47
N ASN A 57 8.06 -15.95 -10.12
CA ASN A 57 8.84 -16.39 -11.26
C ASN A 57 8.08 -16.37 -12.59
N GLU A 58 6.82 -15.92 -12.57
CA GLU A 58 5.97 -15.77 -13.75
C GLU A 58 5.43 -14.34 -13.87
N PRO A 59 5.01 -13.90 -15.07
CA PRO A 59 4.40 -12.60 -15.27
C PRO A 59 3.14 -12.40 -14.42
N LEU A 60 3.09 -11.29 -13.68
CA LEU A 60 1.96 -10.87 -12.86
C LEU A 60 1.02 -10.00 -13.71
N VAL A 61 -0.27 -10.30 -13.67
CA VAL A 61 -1.31 -9.53 -14.37
C VAL A 61 -2.35 -9.05 -13.36
N ILE A 62 -2.61 -7.75 -13.34
CA ILE A 62 -3.73 -7.19 -12.58
C ILE A 62 -4.96 -7.20 -13.47
N LYS A 63 -5.94 -8.04 -13.14
CA LYS A 63 -7.17 -8.19 -13.91
C LYS A 63 -8.16 -7.06 -13.65
N SER A 64 -8.20 -6.57 -12.41
CA SER A 64 -9.07 -5.46 -12.01
C SER A 64 -8.59 -4.79 -10.74
N ALA A 65 -9.00 -3.53 -10.55
CA ALA A 65 -8.86 -2.81 -9.30
C ALA A 65 -10.16 -2.03 -9.05
N LYS A 66 -10.75 -2.18 -7.85
CA LYS A 66 -12.04 -1.58 -7.51
C LYS A 66 -11.99 -0.89 -6.16
N GLY A 67 -12.32 0.39 -6.12
CA GLY A 67 -12.51 1.15 -4.88
C GLY A 67 -13.80 0.76 -4.16
N SER A 68 -13.80 0.86 -2.83
CA SER A 68 -14.98 0.59 -1.99
C SER A 68 -16.11 1.62 -2.17
N CYS A 69 -15.85 2.74 -2.84
CA CYS A 69 -16.85 3.76 -3.20
C CYS A 69 -16.41 4.47 -4.50
N GLY A 70 -17.31 5.20 -5.16
CA GLY A 70 -16.97 6.08 -6.29
C GLY A 70 -16.05 7.26 -5.92
N CYS A 71 -15.80 7.47 -4.63
CA CYS A 71 -14.87 8.48 -4.11
C CYS A 71 -13.40 8.00 -4.08
N THR A 72 -13.14 6.74 -4.43
CA THR A 72 -11.82 6.12 -4.41
C THR A 72 -11.60 5.41 -5.75
N VAL A 73 -10.71 5.97 -6.57
CA VAL A 73 -10.48 5.49 -7.94
C VAL A 73 -9.03 5.02 -8.08
N PRO A 74 -8.82 3.71 -8.26
CA PRO A 74 -7.50 3.16 -8.53
C PRO A 74 -7.14 3.26 -10.03
N THR A 75 -5.86 3.48 -10.30
CA THR A 75 -5.24 3.34 -11.62
C THR A 75 -4.06 2.38 -11.49
N TYR A 76 -3.95 1.41 -12.38
CA TYR A 76 -2.97 0.34 -12.30
C TYR A 76 -2.39 -0.02 -13.67
N PRO A 77 -1.18 -0.65 -13.74
CA PRO A 77 -0.59 -1.10 -14.99
C PRO A 77 -1.49 -2.13 -15.69
N GLN A 78 -1.71 -1.93 -16.99
CA GLN A 78 -2.49 -2.85 -17.83
C GLN A 78 -1.63 -3.93 -18.48
N GLU A 79 -0.31 -3.73 -18.48
CA GLU A 79 0.66 -4.66 -19.04
C GLU A 79 1.09 -5.70 -18.01
N PRO A 80 1.47 -6.92 -18.42
CA PRO A 80 2.07 -7.89 -17.52
C PRO A 80 3.34 -7.35 -16.86
N ILE A 81 3.47 -7.56 -15.57
CA ILE A 81 4.63 -7.15 -14.77
C ILE A 81 5.56 -8.35 -14.66
N MET A 82 6.77 -8.23 -15.22
CA MET A 82 7.73 -9.32 -15.25
C MET A 82 8.33 -9.63 -13.88
N PRO A 83 8.85 -10.85 -13.65
CA PRO A 83 9.56 -11.20 -12.43
C PRO A 83 10.64 -10.18 -12.08
N GLY A 84 10.64 -9.69 -10.83
CA GLY A 84 11.57 -8.68 -10.32
C GLY A 84 11.21 -7.23 -10.64
N GLU A 85 10.21 -6.97 -11.50
CA GLU A 85 9.77 -5.60 -11.78
C GLU A 85 8.97 -5.00 -10.62
N THR A 86 9.22 -3.70 -10.39
CA THR A 86 8.46 -2.86 -9.45
C THR A 86 7.60 -1.87 -10.22
N LYS A 87 6.34 -1.79 -9.87
CA LYS A 87 5.34 -0.86 -10.43
C LYS A 87 4.56 -0.18 -9.32
N THR A 88 3.67 0.74 -9.68
CA THR A 88 2.79 1.44 -8.74
C THR A 88 1.32 1.29 -9.11
N ILE A 89 0.49 1.30 -8.07
CA ILE A 89 -0.96 1.51 -8.17
C ILE A 89 -1.24 2.88 -7.60
N ASP A 90 -1.79 3.76 -8.40
CA ASP A 90 -2.17 5.10 -7.99
C ASP A 90 -3.61 5.07 -7.49
N VAL A 91 -3.84 5.51 -6.26
CA VAL A 91 -5.18 5.57 -5.67
C VAL A 91 -5.56 7.02 -5.44
N SER A 92 -6.60 7.48 -6.13
CA SER A 92 -7.15 8.82 -5.98
C SER A 92 -8.35 8.80 -5.02
N TYR A 93 -8.32 9.66 -4.00
CA TYR A 93 -9.43 9.89 -3.08
C TYR A 93 -10.00 11.30 -3.25
N ASP A 94 -11.32 11.44 -3.16
CA ASP A 94 -11.98 12.76 -3.25
C ASP A 94 -11.75 13.57 -1.97
N THR A 95 -10.70 14.37 -1.95
CA THR A 95 -10.29 15.21 -0.82
C THR A 95 -11.21 16.44 -0.59
N ASN A 96 -12.26 16.62 -1.40
CA ASN A 96 -13.28 17.63 -1.15
C ASN A 96 -14.34 17.19 -0.14
N ARG A 97 -14.28 15.96 0.35
CA ARG A 97 -15.21 15.38 1.31
C ARG A 97 -14.66 15.54 2.74
N PRO A 98 -15.19 16.46 3.54
CA PRO A 98 -14.70 16.68 4.91
C PRO A 98 -14.97 15.47 5.82
N GLY A 99 -14.10 15.31 6.81
CA GLY A 99 -14.21 14.30 7.85
C GLY A 99 -13.24 13.16 7.71
N ALA A 100 -13.26 12.26 8.69
CA ALA A 100 -12.43 11.06 8.70
C ALA A 100 -12.88 10.07 7.63
N PHE A 101 -11.92 9.40 7.03
CA PHE A 101 -12.20 8.35 6.04
C PHE A 101 -11.27 7.15 6.22
N THR A 102 -11.82 5.98 5.88
CA THR A 102 -11.08 4.74 5.65
C THR A 102 -11.73 4.08 4.44
N LYS A 103 -10.95 3.86 3.40
CA LYS A 103 -11.41 3.27 2.13
C LYS A 103 -10.48 2.17 1.71
N THR A 104 -11.01 1.21 0.98
CA THR A 104 -10.26 0.08 0.45
C THR A 104 -10.30 0.05 -1.06
N VAL A 105 -9.24 -0.53 -1.64
CA VAL A 105 -9.17 -0.92 -3.04
C VAL A 105 -8.93 -2.42 -3.08
N THR A 106 -9.78 -3.14 -3.76
CA THR A 106 -9.62 -4.57 -4.01
C THR A 106 -9.01 -4.78 -5.37
N LEU A 107 -7.88 -5.46 -5.41
CA LEU A 107 -7.20 -5.88 -6.63
C LEU A 107 -7.52 -7.34 -6.90
N THR A 108 -7.70 -7.69 -8.17
CA THR A 108 -7.78 -9.08 -8.62
C THR A 108 -6.65 -9.33 -9.60
N THR A 109 -5.87 -10.38 -9.37
CA THR A 109 -4.67 -10.72 -10.16
C THR A 109 -4.76 -12.13 -10.74
N ASN A 110 -3.68 -12.60 -11.35
CA ASN A 110 -3.53 -13.99 -11.79
C ASN A 110 -2.79 -14.87 -10.76
N GLU A 111 -2.64 -14.40 -9.52
CA GLU A 111 -2.05 -15.17 -8.43
C GLU A 111 -3.03 -16.19 -7.82
N THR A 112 -2.53 -16.96 -6.85
CA THR A 112 -3.37 -17.80 -5.96
C THR A 112 -2.89 -17.63 -4.52
N PRO A 113 -3.67 -16.99 -3.62
CA PRO A 113 -4.98 -16.35 -3.86
C PRO A 113 -4.88 -15.13 -4.79
N ASP A 114 -5.95 -14.83 -5.53
CA ASP A 114 -5.97 -13.83 -6.59
C ASP A 114 -6.32 -12.41 -6.12
N THR A 115 -6.53 -12.21 -4.84
CA THR A 115 -7.09 -10.96 -4.30
C THR A 115 -6.16 -10.29 -3.30
N HIS A 116 -5.93 -8.99 -3.49
CA HIS A 116 -5.23 -8.12 -2.54
C HIS A 116 -6.14 -6.96 -2.14
N THR A 117 -6.00 -6.48 -0.89
CA THR A 117 -6.73 -5.32 -0.40
C THR A 117 -5.74 -4.25 0.03
N LEU A 118 -5.86 -3.07 -0.57
CA LEU A 118 -5.13 -1.86 -0.18
C LEU A 118 -6.06 -0.96 0.62
N THR A 119 -5.53 -0.28 1.62
CA THR A 119 -6.29 0.63 2.49
C THR A 119 -5.71 2.03 2.44
N ILE A 120 -6.58 3.03 2.28
CA ILE A 120 -6.26 4.43 2.50
C ILE A 120 -7.11 4.96 3.66
N LYS A 121 -6.52 5.79 4.50
CA LYS A 121 -7.21 6.42 5.62
C LYS A 121 -6.69 7.84 5.86
N GLY A 122 -7.43 8.64 6.59
CA GLY A 122 -7.05 10.00 6.94
C GLY A 122 -8.24 10.82 7.40
N GLU A 123 -8.03 12.12 7.52
CA GLU A 123 -9.07 13.09 7.88
C GLU A 123 -8.93 14.34 7.02
N VAL A 124 -10.01 14.71 6.31
CA VAL A 124 -10.10 15.98 5.58
C VAL A 124 -10.66 17.01 6.53
N LEU A 125 -9.87 18.06 6.81
CA LEU A 125 -10.25 19.12 7.73
C LEU A 125 -11.36 19.98 7.14
N VAL A 126 -12.30 20.40 8.00
CA VAL A 126 -13.30 21.41 7.67
C VAL A 126 -12.60 22.77 7.77
N PRO A 127 -12.64 23.62 6.74
CA PRO A 127 -12.16 24.99 6.88
C PRO A 127 -12.85 25.68 8.07
N PRO A 128 -12.15 26.47 8.88
CA PRO A 128 -12.80 27.22 9.94
C PRO A 128 -13.89 28.09 9.30
N THR A 129 -15.12 27.95 9.80
CA THR A 129 -16.21 28.85 9.42
C THR A 129 -15.78 30.24 9.84
N GLN A 130 -15.56 31.16 8.89
CA GLN A 130 -15.43 32.58 9.23
C GLN A 130 -16.74 32.97 9.91
N GLU A 131 -16.71 33.10 11.23
CA GLU A 131 -17.79 33.77 11.93
C GLU A 131 -17.94 35.15 11.31
N ALA A 132 -19.11 35.40 10.74
CA ALA A 132 -19.45 36.70 10.23
C ALA A 132 -19.29 37.68 11.39
N VAL A 133 -18.30 38.58 11.31
CA VAL A 133 -18.12 39.69 12.25
C VAL A 133 -19.43 40.42 12.24
N PRO A 134 -20.18 40.51 13.37
CA PRO A 134 -21.41 41.28 13.38
C PRO A 134 -21.06 42.73 13.02
N ALA A 135 -21.68 43.21 11.97
CA ALA A 135 -21.53 44.61 11.57
C ALA A 135 -21.90 45.47 12.77
N SER A 136 -20.90 46.14 13.36
CA SER A 136 -21.12 47.15 14.40
C SER A 136 -21.90 48.29 13.77
N ASN A 137 -23.21 48.29 14.06
CA ASN A 137 -24.11 49.40 13.71
C ASN A 137 -23.76 50.57 14.62
N GLY A 138 -22.76 51.34 14.23
CA GLY A 138 -22.45 52.64 14.83
C GLY A 138 -23.59 53.60 14.55
N GLY A 139 -24.62 53.56 15.36
CA GLY A 139 -25.65 54.60 15.40
C GLY A 139 -25.05 55.88 15.93
N ILE A 140 -24.75 56.83 15.05
CA ILE A 140 -24.51 58.22 15.41
C ILE A 140 -25.86 58.83 15.76
N ARG A 141 -26.04 59.11 17.03
CA ARG A 141 -27.11 60.02 17.46
C ARG A 141 -26.49 61.41 17.67
N GLN A 142 -27.02 62.35 16.95
CA GLN A 142 -26.96 63.76 17.29
C GLN A 142 -27.91 64.09 18.44
#